data_fd56c3f94fea22c480f309b827c0c0e7
#
_entry.id   fd56c3f94fea22c480f309b827c0c0e7
#
_cell.length_a   1.000
_cell.length_b   1.000
_cell.length_c   1.000
_cell.angle_alpha   90.00
_cell.angle_beta   90.00
_cell.angle_gamma   90.00
#
_symmetry.space_group_name_H-M   'P 1'
#
loop_
_entity.id
_entity.type
_entity.pdbx_description
1 polymer ?
#
loop_
_entity_poly.entity_id
_entity_poly.type
_entity_poly.pdbx_seq_one_letter_code
_entity_poly.pdbx_strand_id
1 'polypeptide(L)'
;MPHYLLSWGAPSHRLFDITIRFTAPADTPRLLLPAWRPGRYLIQNYAANVREWSAGDAAVWKDGLTSWRVDARAGEEVTFRYRYYAGVLDAGSSFLDEGEAYFNGSNLFMMVEGLRGEEHLLTIAAPMDWLIETQLPREDGQTFRARDFDHLIDSPTIASAALTRHSFREGDARVHLVFQDAGGIDAEGFVEPVRAIVRTQGELFGGLPFSDYRFLYHVRDRWHGVEHEDSCSVTLRRDELLGARPGSDGFDRFFSITAHEFFHVWMVKRIVPAAFTPYDYWQATPTRLLWVMEGVTSYYGERTLVMGGLWTVERYLKHLATEIRTFEGLPAREHLSLAQASFDGWLSDPAQMHDYGNAWFSFYNKGEIVATLLDLTIRRATEGARSLDDVMRLLWEEYGQSRRGLEEDGFERAVSRVADVGDFFVRYVEGTEPLPYEELFAAAGVAFASTPRDPEASALGARLKADGGRLVVESAIRGGAAMDAGLLPGDELLALGETRTGTEAALTAALRALRIGESVGMLIARAGVIRRLSLEARPDPRPVVSLQLTGPNELRRGWLRSEE
;
A
#
# COMPACT_ATOMS: atom_id res chain seq x y z
N MET A 1 -16.15 5.83 -30.07
CA MET A 1 -15.88 6.31 -28.69
C MET A 1 -16.91 5.69 -27.75
N PRO A 2 -16.50 4.82 -26.82
CA PRO A 2 -17.41 4.23 -25.83
C PRO A 2 -17.94 5.27 -24.84
N HIS A 3 -19.21 5.12 -24.45
CA HIS A 3 -19.85 5.98 -23.47
C HIS A 3 -20.40 5.13 -22.31
N TYR A 4 -19.90 5.40 -21.11
CA TYR A 4 -20.31 4.77 -19.87
C TYR A 4 -21.29 5.68 -19.14
N LEU A 5 -22.44 5.14 -18.79
CA LEU A 5 -23.41 5.78 -17.91
C LEU A 5 -23.43 4.98 -16.58
N LEU A 6 -23.10 5.65 -15.48
CA LEU A 6 -23.22 5.15 -14.13
C LEU A 6 -24.44 5.79 -13.46
N SER A 7 -25.29 4.96 -12.92
CA SER A 7 -26.46 5.37 -12.14
C SER A 7 -26.73 4.37 -11.03
N TRP A 8 -27.70 4.65 -10.19
CA TRP A 8 -28.16 3.73 -9.15
C TRP A 8 -29.62 4.00 -8.79
N GLY A 9 -30.31 2.96 -8.34
CA GLY A 9 -31.65 3.06 -7.75
C GLY A 9 -31.60 3.38 -6.26
N ALA A 10 -32.23 2.52 -5.42
CA ALA A 10 -32.16 2.64 -3.97
C ALA A 10 -30.72 2.36 -3.46
N PRO A 11 -30.02 3.33 -2.84
CA PRO A 11 -28.63 3.15 -2.39
C PRO A 11 -28.48 2.02 -1.37
N SER A 12 -29.51 1.73 -0.59
CA SER A 12 -29.53 0.61 0.37
C SER A 12 -29.30 -0.78 -0.27
N HIS A 13 -29.54 -0.92 -1.58
CA HIS A 13 -29.21 -2.13 -2.31
C HIS A 13 -27.72 -2.25 -2.67
N ARG A 14 -26.96 -1.14 -2.58
CA ARG A 14 -25.53 -1.06 -2.93
C ARG A 14 -25.23 -1.53 -4.34
N LEU A 15 -26.13 -1.25 -5.29
CA LEU A 15 -25.99 -1.65 -6.69
C LEU A 15 -25.81 -0.42 -7.56
N PHE A 16 -24.69 -0.36 -8.26
CA PHE A 16 -24.51 0.51 -9.40
C PHE A 16 -25.15 -0.12 -10.65
N ASP A 17 -25.86 0.66 -11.44
CA ASP A 17 -26.37 0.35 -12.76
C ASP A 17 -25.40 0.94 -13.78
N ILE A 18 -24.74 0.10 -14.57
CA ILE A 18 -23.77 0.52 -15.58
C ILE A 18 -24.33 0.22 -16.97
N THR A 19 -24.29 1.22 -17.85
CA THR A 19 -24.61 1.09 -19.28
C THR A 19 -23.41 1.51 -20.10
N ILE A 20 -22.93 0.64 -20.99
CA ILE A 20 -21.86 0.93 -21.95
C ILE A 20 -22.49 0.97 -23.35
N ARG A 21 -22.34 2.10 -24.06
CA ARG A 21 -22.76 2.26 -25.46
C ARG A 21 -21.51 2.37 -26.31
N PHE A 22 -21.46 1.58 -27.38
CA PHE A 22 -20.31 1.56 -28.29
C PHE A 22 -20.71 1.00 -29.64
N THR A 23 -19.97 1.37 -30.70
CA THR A 23 -20.03 0.72 -32.01
C THR A 23 -19.14 -0.54 -31.95
N ALA A 24 -19.69 -1.69 -32.31
CA ALA A 24 -18.94 -2.97 -32.26
C ALA A 24 -17.71 -2.92 -33.17
N PRO A 25 -16.48 -3.09 -32.61
CA PRO A 25 -15.24 -3.04 -33.41
C PRO A 25 -15.02 -4.31 -34.26
N ALA A 26 -15.68 -5.38 -33.93
CA ALA A 26 -15.63 -6.68 -34.61
C ALA A 26 -16.95 -7.43 -34.40
N ASP A 27 -17.14 -8.54 -35.14
CA ASP A 27 -18.23 -9.47 -34.88
C ASP A 27 -18.09 -10.08 -33.49
N THR A 28 -19.22 -10.26 -32.80
CA THR A 28 -19.28 -10.79 -31.42
C THR A 28 -18.30 -10.09 -30.46
N PRO A 29 -18.43 -8.75 -30.28
CA PRO A 29 -17.51 -7.96 -29.46
C PRO A 29 -17.41 -8.53 -28.04
N ARG A 30 -16.20 -8.42 -27.47
CA ARG A 30 -15.88 -8.92 -26.13
C ARG A 30 -15.70 -7.77 -25.16
N LEU A 31 -16.32 -7.88 -23.99
CA LEU A 31 -16.15 -6.96 -22.89
C LEU A 31 -15.37 -7.65 -21.76
N LEU A 32 -14.36 -6.98 -21.22
CA LEU A 32 -13.46 -7.53 -20.22
C LEU A 32 -13.42 -6.64 -18.98
N LEU A 33 -13.79 -7.20 -17.82
CA LEU A 33 -13.62 -6.52 -16.53
C LEU A 33 -12.21 -6.81 -16.02
N PRO A 34 -11.44 -5.81 -15.55
CA PRO A 34 -10.16 -6.06 -14.90
C PRO A 34 -10.30 -7.04 -13.72
N ALA A 35 -9.24 -7.81 -13.46
CA ALA A 35 -9.18 -8.75 -12.35
C ALA A 35 -8.32 -8.23 -11.20
N TRP A 36 -7.53 -7.20 -11.43
CA TRP A 36 -6.69 -6.52 -10.43
C TRP A 36 -6.47 -5.05 -10.80
N ARG A 37 -5.84 -4.31 -9.95
CA ARG A 37 -5.45 -2.91 -10.16
C ARG A 37 -4.01 -2.64 -9.70
N PRO A 38 -3.31 -1.65 -10.26
CA PRO A 38 -2.07 -1.13 -9.70
C PRO A 38 -2.22 -0.76 -8.21
N GLY A 39 -1.15 -0.86 -7.45
CA GLY A 39 -1.13 -0.66 -6.00
C GLY A 39 -1.65 -1.84 -5.17
N ARG A 40 -2.23 -2.86 -5.81
CA ARG A 40 -2.58 -4.12 -5.15
C ARG A 40 -2.28 -5.30 -6.05
N TYR A 41 -1.17 -5.91 -5.85
CA TYR A 41 -0.63 -7.00 -6.67
C TYR A 41 -1.25 -8.36 -6.28
N LEU A 42 -2.57 -8.46 -6.43
CA LEU A 42 -3.37 -9.66 -6.16
C LEU A 42 -4.54 -9.72 -7.13
N ILE A 43 -4.93 -10.92 -7.55
CA ILE A 43 -6.17 -11.13 -8.30
C ILE A 43 -7.36 -10.94 -7.36
N GLN A 44 -8.23 -9.96 -7.68
CA GLN A 44 -9.31 -9.48 -6.82
C GLN A 44 -10.69 -10.08 -7.16
N ASN A 45 -10.81 -10.80 -8.28
CA ASN A 45 -12.08 -11.41 -8.71
C ASN A 45 -13.28 -10.44 -8.76
N TYR A 46 -13.10 -9.21 -9.21
CA TYR A 46 -14.15 -8.17 -9.26
C TYR A 46 -15.42 -8.63 -9.97
N ALA A 47 -15.29 -9.52 -10.95
CA ALA A 47 -16.41 -10.10 -11.70
C ALA A 47 -17.44 -10.86 -10.83
N ALA A 48 -17.08 -11.24 -9.61
CA ALA A 48 -17.99 -11.86 -8.65
C ALA A 48 -19.11 -10.89 -8.20
N ASN A 49 -18.90 -9.58 -8.34
CA ASN A 49 -19.86 -8.54 -7.98
C ASN A 49 -20.77 -8.14 -9.15
N VAL A 50 -20.50 -8.63 -10.38
CA VAL A 50 -21.32 -8.33 -11.57
C VAL A 50 -22.58 -9.17 -11.59
N ARG A 51 -23.72 -8.54 -11.89
CA ARG A 51 -25.06 -9.16 -11.93
C ARG A 51 -25.87 -8.63 -13.10
N GLU A 52 -26.89 -9.39 -13.52
CA GLU A 52 -27.99 -8.95 -14.40
C GLU A 52 -27.49 -8.28 -15.71
N TRP A 53 -26.56 -8.92 -16.41
CA TRP A 53 -26.05 -8.38 -17.68
C TRP A 53 -26.98 -8.65 -18.85
N SER A 54 -27.07 -7.70 -19.79
CA SER A 54 -27.88 -7.79 -21.00
C SER A 54 -27.39 -6.82 -22.09
N ALA A 55 -27.80 -7.07 -23.33
CA ALA A 55 -27.57 -6.16 -24.48
C ALA A 55 -28.85 -5.99 -25.31
N GLY A 56 -29.97 -5.66 -24.65
CA GLY A 56 -31.29 -5.58 -25.31
C GLY A 56 -31.73 -6.97 -25.74
N ASP A 57 -32.07 -7.11 -27.05
CA ASP A 57 -32.50 -8.39 -27.64
C ASP A 57 -31.33 -9.27 -28.10
N ALA A 58 -30.10 -8.73 -28.12
CA ALA A 58 -28.92 -9.48 -28.48
C ALA A 58 -28.53 -10.50 -27.40
N ALA A 59 -28.12 -11.71 -27.80
CA ALA A 59 -27.65 -12.73 -26.89
C ALA A 59 -26.33 -12.28 -26.24
N VAL A 60 -26.21 -12.54 -24.93
CA VAL A 60 -25.02 -12.28 -24.14
C VAL A 60 -24.62 -13.55 -23.39
N TRP A 61 -23.33 -13.89 -23.46
CA TRP A 61 -22.78 -15.03 -22.70
C TRP A 61 -21.38 -14.72 -22.16
N LYS A 62 -20.98 -15.43 -21.09
CA LYS A 62 -19.60 -15.40 -20.61
C LYS A 62 -18.73 -16.39 -21.40
N ASP A 63 -17.55 -15.92 -21.84
CA ASP A 63 -16.53 -16.77 -22.46
C ASP A 63 -15.26 -16.91 -21.57
N GLY A 64 -15.31 -16.33 -20.35
CA GLY A 64 -14.29 -16.43 -19.32
C GLY A 64 -14.82 -15.92 -17.98
N LEU A 65 -14.00 -15.99 -16.92
CA LEU A 65 -14.40 -15.53 -15.59
C LEU A 65 -14.69 -14.03 -15.55
N THR A 66 -13.93 -13.25 -16.30
CA THR A 66 -13.97 -11.77 -16.32
C THR A 66 -14.41 -11.21 -17.67
N SER A 67 -14.99 -12.03 -18.57
CA SER A 67 -15.31 -11.61 -19.93
C SER A 67 -16.69 -12.05 -20.39
N TRP A 68 -17.30 -11.20 -21.21
CA TRP A 68 -18.63 -11.35 -21.81
C TRP A 68 -18.56 -11.09 -23.31
N ARG A 69 -19.37 -11.83 -24.07
CA ARG A 69 -19.58 -11.59 -25.51
C ARG A 69 -21.02 -11.19 -25.79
N VAL A 70 -21.18 -10.38 -26.82
CA VAL A 70 -22.49 -9.93 -27.30
C VAL A 70 -22.66 -10.41 -28.74
N ASP A 71 -23.82 -10.96 -29.08
CA ASP A 71 -24.17 -11.31 -30.46
C ASP A 71 -24.53 -10.06 -31.26
N ALA A 72 -23.52 -9.43 -31.84
CA ALA A 72 -23.60 -8.25 -32.68
C ALA A 72 -22.56 -8.33 -33.79
N ARG A 73 -22.79 -7.65 -34.90
CA ARG A 73 -21.85 -7.56 -36.01
C ARG A 73 -20.98 -6.32 -35.92
N ALA A 74 -19.82 -6.37 -36.54
CA ALA A 74 -18.97 -5.20 -36.68
C ALA A 74 -19.73 -4.00 -37.27
N GLY A 75 -19.58 -2.82 -36.64
CA GLY A 75 -20.28 -1.59 -37.04
C GLY A 75 -21.66 -1.38 -36.43
N GLU A 76 -22.24 -2.37 -35.76
CA GLU A 76 -23.52 -2.21 -35.07
C GLU A 76 -23.37 -1.45 -33.75
N GLU A 77 -24.39 -0.64 -33.40
CA GLU A 77 -24.48 0.03 -32.11
C GLU A 77 -24.92 -0.96 -31.03
N VAL A 78 -24.11 -1.13 -30.01
CA VAL A 78 -24.37 -2.01 -28.88
C VAL A 78 -24.63 -1.17 -27.63
N THR A 79 -25.65 -1.58 -26.86
CA THR A 79 -25.94 -1.05 -25.55
C THR A 79 -25.88 -2.20 -24.53
N PHE A 80 -24.72 -2.36 -23.89
CA PHE A 80 -24.49 -3.40 -22.86
C PHE A 80 -24.81 -2.84 -21.49
N ARG A 81 -25.53 -3.58 -20.65
CA ARG A 81 -25.94 -3.20 -19.30
C ARG A 81 -25.56 -4.28 -18.31
N TYR A 82 -25.19 -3.86 -17.11
CA TYR A 82 -24.99 -4.76 -15.97
C TYR A 82 -25.11 -3.99 -14.65
N ARG A 83 -25.28 -4.74 -13.57
CA ARG A 83 -25.23 -4.22 -12.21
C ARG A 83 -23.97 -4.67 -11.51
N TYR A 84 -23.45 -3.82 -10.62
CA TYR A 84 -22.26 -4.10 -9.82
C TYR A 84 -22.57 -3.86 -8.34
N TYR A 85 -22.28 -4.85 -7.47
CA TYR A 85 -22.45 -4.69 -6.04
C TYR A 85 -21.28 -3.93 -5.42
N ALA A 86 -21.55 -2.75 -4.88
CA ALA A 86 -20.59 -1.78 -4.31
C ALA A 86 -20.75 -1.72 -2.79
N GLY A 87 -20.32 -2.79 -2.10
CA GLY A 87 -20.53 -2.96 -0.66
C GLY A 87 -19.29 -2.76 0.21
N VAL A 88 -18.12 -2.49 -0.38
CA VAL A 88 -16.85 -2.37 0.36
C VAL A 88 -16.32 -0.95 0.23
N LEU A 89 -16.09 -0.30 1.35
CA LEU A 89 -15.43 1.00 1.42
C LEU A 89 -13.99 0.85 1.90
N ASP A 90 -13.09 0.88 0.96
CA ASP A 90 -11.66 1.13 1.16
C ASP A 90 -11.15 1.96 -0.03
N ALA A 91 -9.89 2.41 0.02
CA ALA A 91 -9.35 3.31 -1.01
C ALA A 91 -9.37 2.72 -2.44
N GLY A 92 -9.42 1.40 -2.59
CA GLY A 92 -9.34 0.73 -3.88
C GLY A 92 -10.60 -0.06 -4.30
N SER A 93 -11.70 0.02 -3.55
CA SER A 93 -12.93 -0.71 -3.83
C SER A 93 -14.04 0.21 -4.35
N SER A 94 -15.29 -0.27 -4.36
CA SER A 94 -16.46 0.56 -4.71
C SER A 94 -17.52 0.46 -3.62
N PHE A 95 -18.13 1.58 -3.31
CA PHE A 95 -19.09 1.73 -2.24
C PHE A 95 -20.26 2.65 -2.62
N LEU A 96 -21.45 2.26 -2.20
CA LEU A 96 -22.67 3.04 -2.38
C LEU A 96 -23.53 2.98 -1.12
N ASP A 97 -23.92 4.15 -0.61
CA ASP A 97 -24.97 4.29 0.41
C ASP A 97 -25.78 5.59 0.18
N GLU A 98 -26.60 5.98 1.15
CA GLU A 98 -27.45 7.18 1.08
C GLU A 98 -26.62 8.48 1.09
N GLY A 99 -25.39 8.45 1.57
CA GLY A 99 -24.51 9.62 1.74
C GLY A 99 -23.46 9.77 0.66
N GLU A 100 -23.07 8.67 0.00
CA GLU A 100 -22.00 8.69 -0.99
C GLU A 100 -22.08 7.59 -2.05
N ALA A 101 -21.53 7.89 -3.22
CA ALA A 101 -21.16 6.94 -4.23
C ALA A 101 -19.66 7.09 -4.48
N TYR A 102 -18.88 6.09 -4.11
CA TYR A 102 -17.45 6.00 -4.39
C TYR A 102 -17.16 4.81 -5.27
N PHE A 103 -16.32 4.98 -6.27
CA PHE A 103 -15.87 3.87 -7.10
C PHE A 103 -14.45 4.06 -7.61
N ASN A 104 -13.77 2.94 -7.73
CA ASN A 104 -12.52 2.80 -8.46
C ASN A 104 -12.84 2.12 -9.79
N GLY A 105 -12.52 2.78 -10.90
CA GLY A 105 -12.93 2.33 -12.24
C GLY A 105 -12.44 0.93 -12.58
N SER A 106 -11.29 0.52 -12.07
CA SER A 106 -10.70 -0.79 -12.33
C SER A 106 -11.53 -1.98 -11.83
N ASN A 107 -12.34 -1.79 -10.78
CA ASN A 107 -13.24 -2.86 -10.33
C ASN A 107 -14.67 -2.75 -10.88
N LEU A 108 -14.96 -1.68 -11.60
CA LEU A 108 -16.32 -1.34 -12.03
C LEU A 108 -16.53 -1.40 -13.55
N PHE A 109 -15.60 -0.86 -14.36
CA PHE A 109 -15.82 -0.68 -15.79
C PHE A 109 -15.21 -1.81 -16.63
N MET A 110 -15.99 -2.30 -17.60
CA MET A 110 -15.53 -3.29 -18.57
C MET A 110 -14.95 -2.60 -19.80
N MET A 111 -13.78 -3.04 -20.24
CA MET A 111 -13.16 -2.64 -21.50
C MET A 111 -13.86 -3.33 -22.67
N VAL A 112 -14.15 -2.60 -23.73
CA VAL A 112 -14.52 -3.19 -25.02
C VAL A 112 -13.24 -3.52 -25.77
N GLU A 113 -13.00 -4.82 -26.03
CA GLU A 113 -11.81 -5.29 -26.73
C GLU A 113 -11.67 -4.60 -28.11
N GLY A 114 -10.49 -4.06 -28.38
CA GLY A 114 -10.23 -3.25 -29.57
C GLY A 114 -10.47 -1.74 -29.42
N LEU A 115 -11.07 -1.27 -28.31
CA LEU A 115 -11.33 0.15 -28.06
C LEU A 115 -10.56 0.73 -26.86
N ARG A 116 -9.52 0.03 -26.36
CA ARG A 116 -8.74 0.45 -25.18
C ARG A 116 -8.12 1.85 -25.34
N GLY A 117 -7.56 2.13 -26.52
CA GLY A 117 -6.87 3.39 -26.83
C GLY A 117 -7.78 4.53 -27.31
N GLU A 118 -9.10 4.29 -27.42
CA GLU A 118 -10.06 5.33 -27.79
C GLU A 118 -10.35 6.25 -26.60
N GLU A 119 -10.83 7.47 -26.89
CA GLU A 119 -11.43 8.31 -25.85
C GLU A 119 -12.72 7.68 -25.32
N HIS A 120 -12.97 7.86 -24.02
CA HIS A 120 -14.15 7.35 -23.33
C HIS A 120 -14.91 8.51 -22.66
N LEU A 121 -16.23 8.47 -22.70
CA LEU A 121 -17.08 9.36 -21.90
C LEU A 121 -17.63 8.60 -20.69
N LEU A 122 -17.66 9.27 -19.54
CA LEU A 122 -18.31 8.79 -18.32
C LEU A 122 -19.34 9.81 -17.86
N THR A 123 -20.61 9.43 -17.90
CA THR A 123 -21.70 10.21 -17.28
C THR A 123 -22.09 9.58 -15.96
N ILE A 124 -22.14 10.37 -14.90
CA ILE A 124 -22.50 9.93 -13.55
C ILE A 124 -23.84 10.58 -13.19
N ALA A 125 -24.91 9.80 -13.16
CA ALA A 125 -26.25 10.29 -12.82
C ALA A 125 -26.42 10.40 -11.28
N ALA A 126 -25.64 11.26 -10.66
CA ALA A 126 -25.74 11.57 -9.23
C ALA A 126 -26.89 12.56 -8.95
N PRO A 127 -27.41 12.62 -7.72
CA PRO A 127 -28.30 13.69 -7.29
C PRO A 127 -27.72 15.07 -7.62
N MET A 128 -28.56 16.03 -8.00
CA MET A 128 -28.12 17.35 -8.50
C MET A 128 -27.43 18.21 -7.43
N ASP A 129 -27.68 17.93 -6.17
CA ASP A 129 -27.08 18.59 -5.00
C ASP A 129 -25.76 17.91 -4.55
N TRP A 130 -25.38 16.80 -5.17
CA TRP A 130 -24.12 16.13 -4.88
C TRP A 130 -22.96 16.73 -5.69
N LEU A 131 -21.83 16.92 -5.02
CA LEU A 131 -20.56 17.23 -5.68
C LEU A 131 -19.92 15.95 -6.19
N ILE A 132 -19.31 16.04 -7.38
CA ILE A 132 -18.55 14.92 -7.97
C ILE A 132 -17.11 15.37 -8.10
N GLU A 133 -16.21 14.63 -7.46
CA GLU A 133 -14.76 14.83 -7.51
C GLU A 133 -14.06 13.62 -8.15
N THR A 134 -13.29 13.89 -9.19
CA THR A 134 -12.51 12.94 -9.97
C THR A 134 -11.38 13.66 -10.67
N GLN A 135 -10.30 12.98 -11.04
CA GLN A 135 -9.23 13.56 -11.86
C GLN A 135 -9.64 13.72 -13.34
N LEU A 136 -10.71 13.07 -13.79
CA LEU A 136 -11.17 13.19 -15.18
C LEU A 136 -11.60 14.62 -15.52
N PRO A 137 -11.16 15.17 -16.67
CA PRO A 137 -11.67 16.43 -17.17
C PRO A 137 -13.19 16.40 -17.35
N ARG A 138 -13.87 17.43 -16.84
CA ARG A 138 -15.31 17.60 -17.03
C ARG A 138 -15.60 18.05 -18.47
N GLU A 139 -16.48 17.35 -19.16
CA GLU A 139 -16.93 17.67 -20.50
C GLU A 139 -18.15 18.61 -20.47
N ASP A 140 -19.23 18.15 -19.86
CA ASP A 140 -20.47 18.92 -19.68
C ASP A 140 -21.31 18.30 -18.56
N GLY A 141 -21.94 19.14 -17.73
CA GLY A 141 -22.81 18.69 -16.64
C GLY A 141 -22.13 17.68 -15.71
N GLN A 142 -22.64 16.45 -15.68
CA GLN A 142 -22.09 15.32 -14.93
C GLN A 142 -21.35 14.32 -15.85
N THR A 143 -20.91 14.75 -17.02
CA THR A 143 -20.14 13.96 -17.98
C THR A 143 -18.69 14.37 -17.97
N PHE A 144 -17.82 13.37 -17.98
CA PHE A 144 -16.36 13.47 -17.92
C PHE A 144 -15.74 12.73 -19.10
N ARG A 145 -14.54 13.15 -19.51
CA ARG A 145 -13.79 12.58 -20.63
C ARG A 145 -12.51 11.89 -20.12
N ALA A 146 -12.31 10.66 -20.53
CA ALA A 146 -11.04 9.95 -20.38
C ALA A 146 -10.35 9.85 -21.75
N ARG A 147 -9.03 10.04 -21.78
CA ARG A 147 -8.23 9.95 -23.02
C ARG A 147 -8.16 8.53 -23.59
N ASP A 148 -8.31 7.53 -22.74
CA ASP A 148 -8.27 6.10 -23.04
C ASP A 148 -8.93 5.31 -21.90
N PHE A 149 -9.00 3.97 -22.03
CA PHE A 149 -9.56 3.10 -21.00
C PHE A 149 -8.72 3.09 -19.72
N ASP A 150 -7.37 3.13 -19.85
CA ASP A 150 -6.48 3.13 -18.69
C ASP A 150 -6.71 4.38 -17.82
N HIS A 151 -6.87 5.54 -18.44
CA HIS A 151 -7.20 6.78 -17.73
C HIS A 151 -8.60 6.73 -17.09
N LEU A 152 -9.59 6.10 -17.76
CA LEU A 152 -10.92 5.93 -17.19
C LEU A 152 -10.88 5.12 -15.89
N ILE A 153 -10.19 3.98 -15.91
CA ILE A 153 -10.16 3.07 -14.75
C ILE A 153 -9.20 3.51 -13.65
N ASP A 154 -8.20 4.33 -13.96
CA ASP A 154 -7.27 4.92 -13.01
C ASP A 154 -7.80 6.22 -12.36
N SER A 155 -9.08 6.54 -12.57
CA SER A 155 -9.71 7.77 -12.08
C SER A 155 -10.74 7.46 -11.00
N PRO A 156 -10.32 7.35 -9.73
CA PRO A 156 -11.25 7.17 -8.63
C PRO A 156 -12.21 8.36 -8.59
N THR A 157 -13.45 8.08 -8.26
CA THR A 157 -14.49 9.10 -8.26
C THR A 157 -15.34 8.99 -7.02
N ILE A 158 -15.58 10.13 -6.39
CA ILE A 158 -16.50 10.25 -5.26
C ILE A 158 -17.60 11.26 -5.61
N ALA A 159 -18.84 10.89 -5.34
CA ALA A 159 -20.00 11.78 -5.41
C ALA A 159 -20.72 11.79 -4.08
N SER A 160 -20.96 12.97 -3.49
CA SER A 160 -21.65 13.12 -2.21
C SER A 160 -22.10 14.55 -1.98
N ALA A 161 -23.12 14.74 -1.14
CA ALA A 161 -23.52 16.05 -0.61
C ALA A 161 -22.60 16.52 0.54
N ALA A 162 -21.82 15.63 1.16
CA ALA A 162 -21.02 15.90 2.36
C ALA A 162 -19.52 16.10 2.09
N LEU A 163 -19.15 16.48 0.86
CA LEU A 163 -17.74 16.75 0.54
C LEU A 163 -17.31 18.12 1.05
N THR A 164 -16.16 18.15 1.72
CA THR A 164 -15.43 19.39 2.04
C THR A 164 -14.17 19.44 1.18
N ARG A 165 -13.96 20.56 0.49
CA ARG A 165 -12.80 20.76 -0.39
C ARG A 165 -11.98 21.96 0.03
N HIS A 166 -10.69 21.73 0.29
CA HIS A 166 -9.67 22.75 0.42
C HIS A 166 -8.74 22.68 -0.80
N SER A 167 -8.13 23.80 -1.15
CA SER A 167 -7.27 23.85 -2.35
C SER A 167 -6.14 24.84 -2.16
N PHE A 168 -4.99 24.52 -2.75
CA PHE A 168 -3.86 25.43 -2.84
C PHE A 168 -3.19 25.35 -4.23
N ARG A 169 -2.26 26.27 -4.49
CA ARG A 169 -1.39 26.21 -5.66
C ARG A 169 0.04 25.95 -5.22
N GLU A 170 0.75 25.10 -5.99
CA GLU A 170 2.18 24.95 -5.89
C GLU A 170 2.77 25.03 -7.30
N GLY A 171 3.52 26.11 -7.55
CA GLY A 171 3.88 26.49 -8.92
C GLY A 171 2.61 26.72 -9.77
N ASP A 172 2.59 26.12 -10.96
CA ASP A 172 1.45 26.19 -11.87
C ASP A 172 0.35 25.17 -11.55
N ALA A 173 0.65 24.18 -10.70
CA ALA A 173 -0.30 23.13 -10.36
C ALA A 173 -1.30 23.58 -9.31
N ARG A 174 -2.52 23.05 -9.41
CA ARG A 174 -3.57 23.16 -8.40
C ARG A 174 -3.72 21.83 -7.69
N VAL A 175 -3.77 21.87 -6.36
CA VAL A 175 -3.92 20.69 -5.51
C VAL A 175 -5.17 20.83 -4.67
N HIS A 176 -5.96 19.77 -4.62
CA HIS A 176 -7.21 19.69 -3.88
C HIS A 176 -7.14 18.62 -2.80
N LEU A 177 -7.56 18.97 -1.58
CA LEU A 177 -7.83 18.04 -0.49
C LEU A 177 -9.36 17.92 -0.39
N VAL A 178 -9.88 16.76 -0.72
CA VAL A 178 -11.31 16.47 -0.70
C VAL A 178 -11.58 15.49 0.43
N PHE A 179 -12.38 15.89 1.40
CA PHE A 179 -12.74 15.05 2.52
C PHE A 179 -14.22 14.66 2.43
N GLN A 180 -14.46 13.37 2.53
CA GLN A 180 -15.80 12.83 2.75
C GLN A 180 -16.01 12.65 4.26
N ASP A 181 -17.08 13.25 4.76
CA ASP A 181 -17.50 13.14 6.16
C ASP A 181 -16.41 13.57 7.19
N ALA A 182 -15.83 14.77 6.96
CA ALA A 182 -14.81 15.35 7.85
C ALA A 182 -15.31 15.82 9.21
N GLY A 183 -16.56 15.57 9.57
CA GLY A 183 -17.16 16.11 10.80
C GLY A 183 -16.30 15.91 12.06
N GLY A 184 -15.93 17.02 12.71
CA GLY A 184 -15.10 17.04 13.90
C GLY A 184 -13.59 16.97 13.67
N ILE A 185 -13.13 16.89 12.40
CA ILE A 185 -11.70 16.89 12.03
C ILE A 185 -11.34 18.29 11.50
N ASP A 186 -10.18 18.80 11.89
CA ASP A 186 -9.60 20.05 11.38
C ASP A 186 -8.97 19.82 10.00
N ALA A 187 -9.83 19.68 8.98
CA ALA A 187 -9.38 19.46 7.61
C ALA A 187 -8.58 20.64 7.03
N GLU A 188 -8.86 21.87 7.47
CA GLU A 188 -8.11 23.07 7.04
C GLU A 188 -6.68 23.06 7.58
N GLY A 189 -6.50 22.60 8.82
CA GLY A 189 -5.18 22.47 9.45
C GLY A 189 -4.21 21.52 8.72
N PHE A 190 -4.71 20.66 7.86
CA PHE A 190 -3.87 19.75 7.05
C PHE A 190 -3.35 20.38 5.75
N VAL A 191 -3.86 21.54 5.33
CA VAL A 191 -3.53 22.14 4.01
C VAL A 191 -2.06 22.50 3.90
N GLU A 192 -1.51 23.26 4.85
CA GLU A 192 -0.10 23.69 4.79
C GLU A 192 0.89 22.54 4.96
N PRO A 193 0.68 21.57 5.88
CA PRO A 193 1.50 20.37 5.92
C PRO A 193 1.49 19.56 4.61
N VAL A 194 0.33 19.36 3.98
CA VAL A 194 0.24 18.67 2.68
C VAL A 194 0.94 19.47 1.59
N ARG A 195 0.85 20.80 1.62
CA ARG A 195 1.62 21.66 0.70
C ARG A 195 3.13 21.46 0.87
N ALA A 196 3.61 21.33 2.10
CA ALA A 196 5.03 21.05 2.36
C ALA A 196 5.47 19.71 1.75
N ILE A 197 4.64 18.65 1.86
CA ILE A 197 4.88 17.36 1.21
C ILE A 197 4.97 17.53 -0.31
N VAL A 198 3.96 18.15 -0.92
CA VAL A 198 3.88 18.36 -2.39
C VAL A 198 5.09 19.13 -2.90
N ARG A 199 5.49 20.20 -2.20
CA ARG A 199 6.67 21.00 -2.54
C ARG A 199 7.96 20.20 -2.44
N THR A 200 8.16 19.51 -1.33
CA THR A 200 9.41 18.76 -1.06
C THR A 200 9.62 17.65 -2.09
N GLN A 201 8.59 16.92 -2.45
CA GLN A 201 8.69 15.87 -3.47
C GLN A 201 8.79 16.47 -4.88
N GLY A 202 8.06 17.55 -5.17
CA GLY A 202 8.19 18.27 -6.44
C GLY A 202 9.60 18.83 -6.67
N GLU A 203 10.25 19.39 -5.65
CA GLU A 203 11.63 19.87 -5.72
C GLU A 203 12.63 18.76 -6.07
N LEU A 204 12.41 17.53 -5.57
CA LEU A 204 13.26 16.38 -5.88
C LEU A 204 13.35 16.11 -7.39
N PHE A 205 12.23 16.23 -8.10
CA PHE A 205 12.10 15.91 -9.52
C PHE A 205 12.13 17.15 -10.45
N GLY A 206 12.36 18.33 -9.89
CA GLY A 206 12.44 19.59 -10.65
C GLY A 206 11.08 20.16 -11.05
N GLY A 207 10.00 19.73 -10.43
CA GLY A 207 8.63 20.22 -10.63
C GLY A 207 7.56 19.13 -10.52
N LEU A 208 6.31 19.57 -10.65
CA LEU A 208 5.15 18.70 -10.59
C LEU A 208 4.74 18.28 -12.02
N PRO A 209 4.51 17.00 -12.31
CA PRO A 209 4.21 16.51 -13.67
C PRO A 209 2.72 16.56 -14.02
N PHE A 210 1.94 17.36 -13.31
CA PHE A 210 0.49 17.54 -13.49
C PHE A 210 0.11 19.02 -13.34
N SER A 211 -1.06 19.38 -13.82
CA SER A 211 -1.66 20.71 -13.62
C SER A 211 -2.74 20.76 -12.54
N ASP A 212 -3.31 19.62 -12.21
CA ASP A 212 -4.40 19.47 -11.24
C ASP A 212 -4.27 18.11 -10.55
N TYR A 213 -4.32 18.07 -9.20
CA TYR A 213 -4.18 16.85 -8.41
C TYR A 213 -5.20 16.80 -7.29
N ARG A 214 -5.73 15.60 -6.99
CA ARG A 214 -6.72 15.39 -5.94
C ARG A 214 -6.29 14.35 -4.92
N PHE A 215 -6.27 14.74 -3.66
CA PHE A 215 -6.29 13.82 -2.53
C PHE A 215 -7.76 13.57 -2.16
N LEU A 216 -8.24 12.34 -2.31
CA LEU A 216 -9.59 11.92 -1.92
C LEU A 216 -9.53 11.21 -0.58
N TYR A 217 -9.95 11.87 0.49
CA TYR A 217 -9.91 11.35 1.85
C TYR A 217 -11.30 10.88 2.31
N HIS A 218 -11.40 9.62 2.70
CA HIS A 218 -12.60 9.01 3.27
C HIS A 218 -12.40 8.79 4.77
N VAL A 219 -13.09 9.54 5.61
CA VAL A 219 -12.95 9.45 7.07
C VAL A 219 -13.82 8.30 7.60
N ARG A 220 -13.20 7.18 7.95
CA ARG A 220 -13.85 5.91 8.29
C ARG A 220 -13.21 5.25 9.54
N ASP A 221 -12.88 3.96 9.46
CA ASP A 221 -12.41 3.11 10.55
C ASP A 221 -11.08 2.41 10.27
N ARG A 222 -10.42 2.74 9.15
CA ARG A 222 -9.17 2.09 8.71
C ARG A 222 -8.26 3.04 7.98
N TRP A 223 -6.98 2.66 7.93
CA TRP A 223 -5.96 3.29 7.08
C TRP A 223 -5.75 2.43 5.85
N HIS A 224 -5.87 3.01 4.69
CA HIS A 224 -5.55 2.39 3.41
C HIS A 224 -5.40 3.47 2.35
N GLY A 225 -4.30 3.45 1.59
CA GLY A 225 -4.04 4.36 0.48
C GLY A 225 -4.04 3.61 -0.86
N VAL A 226 -4.31 4.35 -1.92
CA VAL A 226 -4.19 3.90 -3.31
C VAL A 226 -3.83 5.07 -4.19
N GLU A 227 -2.75 4.90 -4.89
CA GLU A 227 -2.19 5.84 -5.84
C GLU A 227 -2.91 5.80 -7.19
N HIS A 228 -2.99 6.97 -7.83
CA HIS A 228 -3.48 7.17 -9.19
C HIS A 228 -2.62 8.23 -9.91
N GLU A 229 -2.78 8.40 -11.22
CA GLU A 229 -1.88 9.24 -12.02
C GLU A 229 -1.88 10.70 -11.55
N ASP A 230 -3.05 11.30 -11.37
CA ASP A 230 -3.25 12.69 -10.95
C ASP A 230 -4.17 12.81 -9.73
N SER A 231 -4.27 11.73 -8.95
CA SER A 231 -4.98 11.71 -7.67
C SER A 231 -4.48 10.57 -6.78
N CYS A 232 -4.93 10.56 -5.54
CA CYS A 232 -4.89 9.37 -4.70
C CYS A 232 -6.19 9.27 -3.90
N SER A 233 -6.52 8.07 -3.45
CA SER A 233 -7.63 7.82 -2.55
C SER A 233 -7.10 7.26 -1.24
N VAL A 234 -7.52 7.81 -0.11
CA VAL A 234 -7.05 7.39 1.22
C VAL A 234 -8.24 7.26 2.17
N THR A 235 -8.39 6.09 2.77
CA THR A 235 -9.27 5.94 3.93
C THR A 235 -8.52 6.23 5.22
N LEU A 236 -9.17 6.93 6.13
CA LEU A 236 -8.59 7.48 7.35
C LEU A 236 -9.38 6.98 8.57
N ARG A 237 -8.70 6.79 9.68
CA ARG A 237 -9.36 6.44 10.95
C ARG A 237 -9.82 7.69 11.67
N ARG A 238 -11.16 7.81 11.81
CA ARG A 238 -11.81 8.93 12.52
C ARG A 238 -11.35 9.04 13.97
N ASP A 239 -11.29 7.94 14.71
CA ASP A 239 -10.91 7.90 16.13
C ASP A 239 -9.47 8.38 16.38
N GLU A 240 -8.56 8.17 15.43
CA GLU A 240 -7.18 8.63 15.51
C GLU A 240 -7.02 10.10 15.06
N LEU A 241 -7.93 10.62 14.20
CA LEU A 241 -7.85 11.98 13.69
C LEU A 241 -8.65 13.00 14.52
N LEU A 242 -9.63 12.55 15.31
CA LEU A 242 -10.35 13.45 16.21
C LEU A 242 -9.41 14.03 17.26
N GLY A 243 -9.18 15.35 17.20
CA GLY A 243 -8.23 16.04 18.06
C GLY A 243 -6.76 15.76 17.74
N ALA A 244 -6.46 15.20 16.56
CA ALA A 244 -5.08 15.02 16.10
C ALA A 244 -4.35 16.37 16.02
N ARG A 245 -3.11 16.38 16.48
CA ARG A 245 -2.24 17.55 16.54
C ARG A 245 -0.79 17.11 16.27
N PRO A 246 0.11 18.02 15.90
CA PRO A 246 1.52 17.70 15.68
C PRO A 246 2.10 16.82 16.80
N GLY A 247 2.70 15.68 16.41
CA GLY A 247 3.29 14.69 17.31
C GLY A 247 2.31 13.65 17.89
N SER A 248 1.02 13.67 17.51
CA SER A 248 0.12 12.54 17.80
C SER A 248 0.23 11.46 16.72
N ASP A 249 -0.01 10.20 17.10
CA ASP A 249 0.10 9.07 16.17
C ASP A 249 -0.84 9.21 14.95
N GLY A 250 -2.07 9.70 15.15
CA GLY A 250 -3.01 9.94 14.06
C GLY A 250 -2.55 11.03 13.10
N PHE A 251 -1.96 12.12 13.63
CA PHE A 251 -1.37 13.19 12.81
C PHE A 251 -0.19 12.68 12.00
N ASP A 252 0.75 12.00 12.66
CA ASP A 252 1.92 11.44 12.01
C ASP A 252 1.53 10.45 10.90
N ARG A 253 0.57 9.57 11.17
CA ARG A 253 0.11 8.55 10.22
C ARG A 253 -0.63 9.14 9.01
N PHE A 254 -1.40 10.22 9.21
CA PHE A 254 -2.04 10.95 8.11
C PHE A 254 -1.01 11.46 7.11
N PHE A 255 0.07 12.06 7.59
CA PHE A 255 1.09 12.61 6.68
C PHE A 255 1.99 11.55 6.09
N SER A 256 2.29 10.48 6.84
CA SER A 256 3.03 9.32 6.35
C SER A 256 2.32 8.71 5.13
N ILE A 257 1.05 8.32 5.25
CA ILE A 257 0.30 7.76 4.14
C ILE A 257 0.11 8.78 2.99
N THR A 258 -0.14 10.06 3.31
CA THR A 258 -0.28 11.11 2.29
C THR A 258 1.01 11.30 1.48
N ALA A 259 2.17 11.29 2.14
CA ALA A 259 3.46 11.45 1.49
C ALA A 259 3.84 10.22 0.65
N HIS A 260 3.50 9.01 1.11
CA HIS A 260 3.66 7.77 0.37
C HIS A 260 2.83 7.78 -0.91
N GLU A 261 1.50 8.00 -0.79
CA GLU A 261 0.59 8.00 -1.95
C GLU A 261 0.92 9.12 -2.94
N PHE A 262 1.43 10.26 -2.47
CA PHE A 262 1.84 11.33 -3.37
C PHE A 262 3.14 11.04 -4.10
N PHE A 263 4.10 10.32 -3.48
CA PHE A 263 5.34 9.94 -4.17
C PHE A 263 5.09 9.03 -5.37
N HIS A 264 4.01 8.28 -5.34
CA HIS A 264 3.57 7.46 -6.47
C HIS A 264 3.23 8.26 -7.74
N VAL A 265 3.07 9.57 -7.67
CA VAL A 265 2.99 10.43 -8.87
C VAL A 265 4.15 10.16 -9.81
N TRP A 266 5.34 9.88 -9.27
CA TRP A 266 6.53 9.50 -10.05
C TRP A 266 6.72 7.99 -10.08
N MET A 267 6.82 7.33 -8.92
CA MET A 267 6.94 5.87 -8.85
C MET A 267 5.60 5.18 -9.09
N VAL A 268 5.60 4.06 -9.79
CA VAL A 268 4.42 3.29 -10.20
C VAL A 268 3.57 3.98 -11.28
N LYS A 269 3.30 5.29 -11.16
CA LYS A 269 2.38 5.94 -12.12
C LYS A 269 3.11 6.50 -13.36
N ARG A 270 4.40 6.80 -13.26
CA ARG A 270 5.19 7.33 -14.39
C ARG A 270 6.51 6.57 -14.61
N ILE A 271 7.21 6.18 -13.56
CA ILE A 271 8.31 5.22 -13.59
C ILE A 271 7.70 3.85 -13.29
N VAL A 272 7.45 3.05 -14.32
CA VAL A 272 6.65 1.82 -14.26
C VAL A 272 7.52 0.64 -14.70
N PRO A 273 7.49 -0.53 -14.04
CA PRO A 273 8.17 -1.72 -14.53
C PRO A 273 7.78 -2.07 -15.96
N ALA A 274 8.73 -2.55 -16.76
CA ALA A 274 8.47 -2.99 -18.14
C ALA A 274 7.40 -4.09 -18.20
N ALA A 275 7.34 -4.93 -17.16
CA ALA A 275 6.32 -5.96 -17.00
C ALA A 275 4.89 -5.37 -16.92
N PHE A 276 4.74 -4.12 -16.48
CA PHE A 276 3.46 -3.41 -16.38
C PHE A 276 3.23 -2.41 -17.52
N THR A 277 4.02 -2.45 -18.58
CA THR A 277 3.95 -1.48 -19.68
C THR A 277 3.71 -2.15 -21.03
N PRO A 278 2.45 -2.19 -21.54
CA PRO A 278 1.21 -1.75 -20.90
C PRO A 278 0.73 -2.71 -19.80
N TYR A 279 -0.13 -2.23 -18.90
CA TYR A 279 -0.75 -3.09 -17.91
C TYR A 279 -1.59 -4.21 -18.54
N ASP A 280 -1.41 -5.45 -18.06
CA ASP A 280 -2.35 -6.55 -18.30
C ASP A 280 -3.25 -6.67 -17.06
N TYR A 281 -4.46 -6.15 -17.13
CA TYR A 281 -5.39 -6.13 -15.99
C TYR A 281 -6.08 -7.46 -15.73
N TRP A 282 -5.82 -8.51 -16.51
CA TRP A 282 -6.57 -9.76 -16.45
C TRP A 282 -5.79 -10.93 -15.85
N GLN A 283 -4.49 -10.79 -15.71
CA GLN A 283 -3.62 -11.81 -15.12
C GLN A 283 -2.53 -11.20 -14.25
N ALA A 284 -1.96 -12.04 -13.37
CA ALA A 284 -0.80 -11.66 -12.57
C ALA A 284 0.41 -11.45 -13.47
N THR A 285 1.16 -10.38 -13.22
CA THR A 285 2.38 -10.04 -13.97
C THR A 285 3.52 -9.86 -12.97
N PRO A 286 4.25 -10.93 -12.59
CA PRO A 286 5.32 -10.85 -11.60
C PRO A 286 6.48 -9.96 -12.07
N THR A 287 7.10 -9.23 -11.13
CA THR A 287 8.31 -8.44 -11.31
C THR A 287 9.13 -8.42 -10.02
N ARG A 288 10.45 -8.37 -10.12
CA ARG A 288 11.36 -8.22 -8.98
C ARG A 288 11.45 -6.79 -8.47
N LEU A 289 10.77 -5.84 -9.12
CA LEU A 289 10.86 -4.41 -8.83
C LEU A 289 9.79 -3.89 -7.87
N LEU A 290 8.92 -4.72 -7.26
CA LEU A 290 7.90 -4.21 -6.34
C LEU A 290 8.52 -3.50 -5.14
N TRP A 291 9.68 -3.94 -4.64
CA TRP A 291 10.38 -3.25 -3.56
C TRP A 291 10.88 -1.84 -3.97
N VAL A 292 11.19 -1.65 -5.27
CA VAL A 292 11.51 -0.32 -5.80
C VAL A 292 10.24 0.52 -5.88
N MET A 293 9.15 -0.08 -6.37
CA MET A 293 7.87 0.63 -6.53
C MET A 293 7.28 1.07 -5.18
N GLU A 294 7.42 0.25 -4.15
CA GLU A 294 6.76 0.45 -2.85
C GLU A 294 7.75 0.77 -1.72
N GLY A 295 8.87 0.04 -1.64
CA GLY A 295 9.84 0.24 -0.57
C GLY A 295 10.64 1.54 -0.71
N VAL A 296 11.07 1.89 -1.94
CA VAL A 296 11.69 3.20 -2.20
C VAL A 296 10.66 4.31 -2.00
N THR A 297 9.39 4.08 -2.38
CA THR A 297 8.30 5.04 -2.10
C THR A 297 8.10 5.24 -0.60
N SER A 298 8.11 4.16 0.20
CA SER A 298 8.04 4.26 1.67
C SER A 298 9.20 5.08 2.23
N TYR A 299 10.45 4.81 1.80
CA TYR A 299 11.61 5.62 2.18
C TYR A 299 11.43 7.10 1.89
N TYR A 300 10.99 7.45 0.68
CA TYR A 300 10.79 8.85 0.31
C TYR A 300 9.58 9.47 1.00
N GLY A 301 8.51 8.71 1.22
CA GLY A 301 7.36 9.15 1.99
C GLY A 301 7.78 9.67 3.36
N GLU A 302 8.46 8.83 4.15
CA GLU A 302 8.88 9.16 5.50
C GLU A 302 9.99 10.23 5.53
N ARG A 303 10.97 10.14 4.63
CA ARG A 303 12.02 11.15 4.52
C ARG A 303 11.46 12.53 4.14
N THR A 304 10.44 12.59 3.30
CA THR A 304 9.75 13.83 2.94
C THR A 304 9.22 14.57 4.17
N LEU A 305 8.74 13.85 5.19
CA LEU A 305 8.21 14.48 6.40
C LEU A 305 9.32 15.21 7.19
N VAL A 306 10.52 14.67 7.20
CA VAL A 306 11.68 15.36 7.81
C VAL A 306 12.10 16.55 6.95
N MET A 307 12.26 16.34 5.65
CA MET A 307 12.71 17.36 4.70
C MET A 307 11.75 18.54 4.61
N GLY A 308 10.44 18.28 4.78
CA GLY A 308 9.36 19.27 4.82
C GLY A 308 9.10 19.88 6.21
N GLY A 309 9.88 19.48 7.24
CA GLY A 309 9.77 20.02 8.60
C GLY A 309 8.55 19.53 9.40
N LEU A 310 7.91 18.44 8.99
CA LEU A 310 6.76 17.84 9.67
C LEU A 310 7.18 16.87 10.77
N TRP A 311 8.31 16.20 10.61
CA TRP A 311 8.95 15.35 11.60
C TRP A 311 10.31 15.87 12.00
N THR A 312 10.71 15.57 13.24
CA THR A 312 12.12 15.72 13.66
C THR A 312 12.94 14.53 13.20
N VAL A 313 14.27 14.68 13.18
CA VAL A 313 15.20 13.59 12.87
C VAL A 313 15.02 12.42 13.86
N GLU A 314 14.84 12.70 15.15
CA GLU A 314 14.61 11.68 16.17
C GLU A 314 13.30 10.90 15.91
N ARG A 315 12.24 11.58 15.46
CA ARG A 315 10.98 10.94 15.10
C ARG A 315 11.18 9.96 13.94
N TYR A 316 11.91 10.37 12.90
CA TYR A 316 12.25 9.53 11.77
C TYR A 316 13.11 8.33 12.19
N LEU A 317 14.17 8.54 13.00
CA LEU A 317 15.01 7.46 13.51
C LEU A 317 14.21 6.47 14.37
N LYS A 318 13.24 6.94 15.15
CA LYS A 318 12.33 6.07 15.92
C LYS A 318 11.43 5.23 14.99
N HIS A 319 10.91 5.83 13.92
CA HIS A 319 10.16 5.09 12.89
C HIS A 319 11.05 4.01 12.28
N LEU A 320 12.22 4.37 11.76
CA LEU A 320 13.15 3.46 11.12
C LEU A 320 13.62 2.33 12.06
N ALA A 321 13.86 2.62 13.33
CA ALA A 321 14.16 1.60 14.34
C ALA A 321 12.99 0.60 14.53
N THR A 322 11.76 1.06 14.36
CA THR A 322 10.57 0.20 14.42
C THR A 322 10.48 -0.70 13.19
N GLU A 323 10.75 -0.16 11.99
CA GLU A 323 10.76 -0.92 10.75
C GLU A 323 11.87 -1.98 10.74
N ILE A 324 13.09 -1.63 11.18
CA ILE A 324 14.21 -2.57 11.33
C ILE A 324 13.85 -3.67 12.35
N ARG A 325 13.32 -3.32 13.52
CA ARG A 325 12.89 -4.30 14.52
C ARG A 325 11.83 -5.26 13.96
N THR A 326 10.88 -4.74 13.17
CA THR A 326 9.84 -5.54 12.55
C THR A 326 10.45 -6.57 11.59
N PHE A 327 11.33 -6.14 10.72
CA PHE A 327 12.02 -7.01 9.75
C PHE A 327 12.94 -8.04 10.44
N GLU A 328 13.79 -7.59 11.37
CA GLU A 328 14.73 -8.48 12.08
C GLU A 328 14.04 -9.52 12.97
N GLY A 329 12.80 -9.27 13.36
CA GLY A 329 11.95 -10.21 14.08
C GLY A 329 11.33 -11.32 13.23
N LEU A 330 11.56 -11.33 11.89
CA LEU A 330 10.95 -12.29 10.97
C LEU A 330 11.97 -13.34 10.50
N PRO A 331 11.78 -14.63 10.84
CA PRO A 331 12.69 -15.70 10.38
C PRO A 331 12.76 -15.85 8.85
N ALA A 332 11.73 -15.39 8.11
CA ALA A 332 11.72 -15.39 6.64
C ALA A 332 12.96 -14.67 6.04
N ARG A 333 13.51 -13.65 6.71
CA ARG A 333 14.69 -12.91 6.27
C ARG A 333 15.94 -13.77 6.00
N GLU A 334 16.01 -14.97 6.60
CA GLU A 334 17.15 -15.87 6.49
C GLU A 334 17.16 -16.65 5.17
N HIS A 335 16.02 -16.76 4.48
CA HIS A 335 15.89 -17.61 3.29
C HIS A 335 15.11 -16.98 2.13
N LEU A 336 14.47 -15.83 2.33
CA LEU A 336 13.76 -15.11 1.28
C LEU A 336 14.49 -13.82 0.94
N SER A 337 14.88 -13.63 -0.32
CA SER A 337 15.48 -12.39 -0.80
C SER A 337 14.42 -11.30 -1.04
N LEU A 338 14.84 -10.03 -1.11
CA LEU A 338 13.93 -8.92 -1.38
C LEU A 338 13.37 -8.97 -2.80
N ALA A 339 14.21 -9.34 -3.77
CA ALA A 339 13.79 -9.55 -5.16
C ALA A 339 12.76 -10.68 -5.28
N GLN A 340 12.97 -11.80 -4.55
CA GLN A 340 12.01 -12.91 -4.55
C GLN A 340 10.70 -12.52 -3.85
N ALA A 341 10.75 -11.82 -2.71
CA ALA A 341 9.56 -11.31 -2.02
C ALA A 341 8.74 -10.38 -2.92
N SER A 342 9.41 -9.57 -3.76
CA SER A 342 8.75 -8.73 -4.77
C SER A 342 8.09 -9.57 -5.86
N PHE A 343 8.81 -10.54 -6.41
CA PHE A 343 8.29 -11.42 -7.46
C PHE A 343 7.08 -12.24 -6.99
N ASP A 344 7.15 -12.76 -5.77
CA ASP A 344 6.09 -13.53 -5.12
C ASP A 344 5.01 -12.64 -4.48
N GLY A 345 5.08 -11.32 -4.64
CA GLY A 345 4.08 -10.37 -4.13
C GLY A 345 2.65 -10.75 -4.51
N TRP A 346 2.45 -11.36 -5.68
CA TRP A 346 1.16 -11.87 -6.16
C TRP A 346 0.60 -13.06 -5.35
N LEU A 347 1.42 -13.70 -4.54
CA LEU A 347 1.06 -14.81 -3.64
C LEU A 347 0.83 -14.34 -2.20
N SER A 348 1.01 -13.03 -1.92
CA SER A 348 1.02 -12.46 -0.56
C SER A 348 -0.39 -12.20 0.03
N ASP A 349 -1.43 -12.92 -0.42
CA ASP A 349 -2.77 -12.79 0.13
C ASP A 349 -2.79 -13.22 1.62
N PRO A 350 -3.03 -12.29 2.57
CA PRO A 350 -3.06 -12.62 3.99
C PRO A 350 -4.07 -13.70 4.36
N ALA A 351 -5.13 -13.87 3.57
CA ALA A 351 -6.13 -14.93 3.79
C ALA A 351 -5.59 -16.33 3.48
N GLN A 352 -4.50 -16.42 2.69
CA GLN A 352 -3.87 -17.67 2.27
C GLN A 352 -2.49 -17.90 2.89
N MET A 353 -1.85 -16.86 3.42
CA MET A 353 -0.53 -16.94 4.04
C MET A 353 -0.63 -17.26 5.54
N HIS A 354 -0.73 -18.54 5.86
CA HIS A 354 -0.92 -18.98 7.25
C HIS A 354 0.36 -18.93 8.11
N ASP A 355 1.54 -18.80 7.50
CA ASP A 355 2.85 -18.77 8.18
C ASP A 355 3.68 -17.52 7.82
N TYR A 356 3.02 -16.37 7.77
CA TYR A 356 3.60 -15.11 7.30
C TYR A 356 4.94 -14.83 7.93
N GLY A 357 5.24 -14.68 9.06
CA GLY A 357 6.54 -14.26 9.63
C GLY A 357 7.69 -15.26 9.43
N ASN A 358 7.38 -16.53 9.23
CA ASN A 358 8.38 -17.57 9.00
C ASN A 358 8.67 -17.79 7.50
N ALA A 359 7.68 -17.59 6.65
CA ALA A 359 7.77 -17.89 5.22
C ALA A 359 7.95 -16.63 4.37
N TRP A 360 7.45 -15.48 4.80
CA TRP A 360 7.43 -14.27 4.00
C TRP A 360 7.57 -13.00 4.85
N PHE A 361 8.04 -11.92 4.23
CA PHE A 361 8.09 -10.56 4.78
C PHE A 361 7.63 -9.54 3.73
N SER A 362 7.22 -8.36 4.17
CA SER A 362 6.79 -7.27 3.29
C SER A 362 7.96 -6.65 2.52
N PHE A 363 7.85 -6.61 1.20
CA PHE A 363 8.79 -5.86 0.33
C PHE A 363 8.68 -4.34 0.52
N TYR A 364 7.59 -3.82 1.09
CA TYR A 364 7.50 -2.44 1.58
C TYR A 364 8.49 -2.20 2.71
N ASN A 365 8.41 -3.01 3.77
CA ASN A 365 9.21 -2.85 4.98
C ASN A 365 10.71 -3.09 4.73
N LYS A 366 11.10 -4.26 4.18
CA LYS A 366 12.52 -4.50 3.85
C LYS A 366 13.00 -3.54 2.77
N GLY A 367 12.14 -3.17 1.82
CA GLY A 367 12.46 -2.24 0.73
C GLY A 367 12.78 -0.84 1.23
N GLU A 368 12.03 -0.30 2.20
CA GLU A 368 12.33 0.97 2.86
C GLU A 368 13.69 0.95 3.55
N ILE A 369 13.96 -0.12 4.30
CA ILE A 369 15.25 -0.29 4.98
C ILE A 369 16.40 -0.36 3.98
N VAL A 370 16.26 -1.16 2.92
CA VAL A 370 17.28 -1.32 1.88
C VAL A 370 17.47 0.00 1.11
N ALA A 371 16.42 0.75 0.80
CA ALA A 371 16.52 2.07 0.18
C ALA A 371 17.26 3.08 1.06
N THR A 372 16.99 3.06 2.39
CA THR A 372 17.72 3.87 3.37
C THR A 372 19.22 3.55 3.34
N LEU A 373 19.56 2.26 3.42
CA LEU A 373 20.95 1.81 3.45
C LEU A 373 21.65 2.05 2.10
N LEU A 374 20.94 1.94 0.99
CA LEU A 374 21.44 2.25 -0.35
C LEU A 374 21.77 3.74 -0.48
N ASP A 375 20.89 4.64 -0.01
CA ASP A 375 21.18 6.08 -0.02
C ASP A 375 22.43 6.41 0.81
N LEU A 376 22.56 5.82 2.00
CA LEU A 376 23.76 5.97 2.83
C LEU A 376 25.01 5.39 2.16
N THR A 377 24.90 4.28 1.43
CA THR A 377 26.00 3.67 0.68
C THR A 377 26.46 4.61 -0.45
N ILE A 378 25.54 5.14 -1.24
CA ILE A 378 25.83 6.10 -2.31
C ILE A 378 26.51 7.34 -1.73
N ARG A 379 25.95 7.94 -0.67
CA ARG A 379 26.52 9.12 0.00
C ARG A 379 27.92 8.87 0.53
N ARG A 380 28.15 7.70 1.12
CA ARG A 380 29.49 7.34 1.62
C ARG A 380 30.48 7.14 0.48
N ALA A 381 30.10 6.42 -0.57
CA ALA A 381 30.97 6.13 -1.71
C ALA A 381 31.35 7.41 -2.47
N THR A 382 30.54 8.46 -2.38
CA THR A 382 30.74 9.74 -3.09
C THR A 382 31.09 10.90 -2.15
N GLU A 383 31.43 10.64 -0.89
CA GLU A 383 31.73 11.64 0.13
C GLU A 383 30.61 12.70 0.26
N GLY A 384 29.36 12.29 0.11
CA GLY A 384 28.17 13.14 0.15
C GLY A 384 27.84 13.89 -1.15
N ALA A 385 28.64 13.75 -2.21
CA ALA A 385 28.41 14.45 -3.48
C ALA A 385 27.20 13.95 -4.27
N ARG A 386 26.82 12.70 -4.07
CA ARG A 386 25.67 12.03 -4.71
C ARG A 386 24.81 11.31 -3.68
N SER A 387 23.58 10.99 -4.09
CA SER A 387 22.57 10.34 -3.26
C SER A 387 21.60 9.54 -4.11
N LEU A 388 20.68 8.83 -3.46
CA LEU A 388 19.56 8.18 -4.13
C LEU A 388 18.65 9.19 -4.88
N ASP A 389 18.65 10.46 -4.47
CA ASP A 389 17.94 11.54 -5.17
C ASP A 389 18.44 11.70 -6.62
N ASP A 390 19.75 11.53 -6.87
CA ASP A 390 20.33 11.59 -8.22
C ASP A 390 19.87 10.40 -9.08
N VAL A 391 19.74 9.22 -8.45
CA VAL A 391 19.20 8.04 -9.13
C VAL A 391 17.74 8.27 -9.53
N MET A 392 16.93 8.81 -8.61
CA MET A 392 15.52 9.09 -8.88
C MET A 392 15.33 10.12 -10.00
N ARG A 393 16.14 11.16 -10.06
CA ARG A 393 16.13 12.14 -11.17
C ARG A 393 16.48 11.47 -12.49
N LEU A 394 17.52 10.61 -12.50
CA LEU A 394 17.90 9.85 -13.69
C LEU A 394 16.77 8.94 -14.18
N LEU A 395 16.12 8.23 -13.27
CA LEU A 395 14.97 7.40 -13.61
C LEU A 395 13.79 8.22 -14.13
N TRP A 396 13.57 9.40 -13.57
CA TRP A 396 12.54 10.32 -14.04
C TRP A 396 12.81 10.79 -15.47
N GLU A 397 14.04 11.21 -15.76
CA GLU A 397 14.44 11.68 -17.09
C GLU A 397 14.34 10.56 -18.15
N GLU A 398 14.81 9.36 -17.84
CA GLU A 398 14.92 8.27 -18.81
C GLU A 398 13.64 7.44 -18.98
N TYR A 399 12.90 7.24 -17.91
CA TYR A 399 11.73 6.36 -17.87
C TYR A 399 10.42 7.12 -17.63
N GLY A 400 10.40 7.99 -16.63
CA GLY A 400 9.18 8.66 -16.21
C GLY A 400 8.62 9.61 -17.25
N GLN A 401 9.46 10.50 -17.81
CA GLN A 401 9.04 11.45 -18.85
C GLN A 401 8.70 10.77 -20.18
N SER A 402 9.43 9.72 -20.54
CA SER A 402 9.22 8.98 -21.78
C SER A 402 8.13 7.91 -21.69
N ARG A 403 7.66 7.59 -20.48
CA ARG A 403 6.72 6.49 -20.21
C ARG A 403 7.23 5.12 -20.70
N ARG A 404 8.55 4.97 -20.82
CA ARG A 404 9.19 3.70 -21.14
C ARG A 404 9.21 2.82 -19.89
N GLY A 405 8.90 1.52 -20.06
CA GLY A 405 8.96 0.57 -18.95
C GLY A 405 10.38 0.40 -18.41
N LEU A 406 10.54 0.36 -17.10
CA LEU A 406 11.79 0.09 -16.38
C LEU A 406 12.07 -1.41 -16.40
N GLU A 407 13.20 -1.81 -17.01
CA GLU A 407 13.62 -3.20 -17.06
C GLU A 407 13.99 -3.72 -15.66
N GLU A 408 13.99 -5.04 -15.45
CA GLU A 408 14.25 -5.70 -14.15
C GLU A 408 15.57 -5.28 -13.51
N ASP A 409 16.63 -5.01 -14.31
CA ASP A 409 17.93 -4.52 -13.87
C ASP A 409 18.08 -2.98 -13.98
N GLY A 410 17.03 -2.29 -14.43
CA GLY A 410 17.08 -0.85 -14.75
C GLY A 410 17.39 0.02 -13.55
N PHE A 411 16.87 -0.33 -12.37
CA PHE A 411 17.16 0.41 -11.14
C PHE A 411 18.63 0.25 -10.72
N GLU A 412 19.17 -0.96 -10.74
CA GLU A 412 20.57 -1.25 -10.42
C GLU A 412 21.52 -0.53 -11.39
N ARG A 413 21.20 -0.55 -12.69
CA ARG A 413 21.98 0.21 -13.70
C ARG A 413 21.97 1.71 -13.43
N ALA A 414 20.83 2.27 -13.05
CA ALA A 414 20.73 3.68 -12.70
C ALA A 414 21.60 4.02 -11.47
N VAL A 415 21.58 3.17 -10.43
CA VAL A 415 22.45 3.31 -9.25
C VAL A 415 23.92 3.25 -9.65
N SER A 416 24.32 2.28 -10.45
CA SER A 416 25.72 2.08 -10.88
C SER A 416 26.28 3.24 -11.72
N ARG A 417 25.42 4.05 -12.33
CA ARG A 417 25.80 5.29 -13.03
C ARG A 417 26.03 6.46 -12.10
N VAL A 418 25.46 6.41 -10.91
CA VAL A 418 25.57 7.48 -9.90
C VAL A 418 26.73 7.22 -8.96
N ALA A 419 26.90 5.97 -8.52
CA ALA A 419 27.97 5.56 -7.60
C ALA A 419 28.32 4.08 -7.75
N ASP A 420 29.56 3.74 -7.42
CA ASP A 420 29.96 2.36 -7.21
C ASP A 420 29.50 1.91 -5.82
N VAL A 421 28.51 1.03 -5.77
CA VAL A 421 27.97 0.44 -4.54
C VAL A 421 28.48 -0.98 -4.26
N GLY A 422 29.47 -1.45 -5.04
CA GLY A 422 30.04 -2.79 -4.91
C GLY A 422 29.00 -3.88 -5.14
N ASP A 423 28.99 -4.85 -4.24
CA ASP A 423 28.12 -6.03 -4.29
C ASP A 423 26.76 -5.85 -3.53
N PHE A 424 26.35 -4.60 -3.31
CA PHE A 424 25.16 -4.25 -2.51
C PHE A 424 23.89 -5.00 -2.98
N PHE A 425 23.62 -4.99 -4.29
CA PHE A 425 22.43 -5.65 -4.86
C PHE A 425 22.51 -7.18 -4.70
N VAL A 426 23.66 -7.76 -5.01
CA VAL A 426 23.88 -9.21 -4.89
C VAL A 426 23.66 -9.69 -3.46
N ARG A 427 24.15 -8.93 -2.45
CA ARG A 427 24.09 -9.33 -1.05
C ARG A 427 22.72 -9.08 -0.41
N TYR A 428 22.09 -7.93 -0.67
CA TYR A 428 20.96 -7.43 0.13
C TYR A 428 19.62 -7.41 -0.61
N VAL A 429 19.65 -7.39 -1.95
CA VAL A 429 18.46 -7.45 -2.79
C VAL A 429 18.22 -8.86 -3.32
N GLU A 430 19.21 -9.46 -3.97
CA GLU A 430 19.16 -10.83 -4.52
C GLU A 430 19.51 -11.90 -3.46
N GLY A 431 20.34 -11.55 -2.50
CA GLY A 431 20.76 -12.39 -1.39
C GLY A 431 19.95 -12.17 -0.11
N THR A 432 20.37 -12.92 0.93
CA THR A 432 19.77 -12.89 2.27
C THR A 432 20.80 -12.53 3.35
N GLU A 433 21.90 -11.90 2.97
CA GLU A 433 22.92 -11.51 3.93
C GLU A 433 22.37 -10.49 4.94
N PRO A 434 22.86 -10.53 6.20
CA PRO A 434 22.51 -9.51 7.20
C PRO A 434 22.83 -8.11 6.69
N LEU A 435 21.88 -7.19 6.92
CA LEU A 435 22.01 -5.80 6.47
C LEU A 435 23.09 -5.05 7.27
N PRO A 436 23.90 -4.16 6.64
CA PRO A 436 25.07 -3.51 7.27
C PRO A 436 24.67 -2.26 8.09
N TYR A 437 23.79 -2.43 9.06
CA TYR A 437 23.24 -1.32 9.84
C TYR A 437 24.30 -0.52 10.58
N GLU A 438 25.14 -1.20 11.38
CA GLU A 438 26.12 -0.55 12.27
C GLU A 438 27.08 0.32 11.47
N GLU A 439 27.64 -0.21 10.38
CA GLU A 439 28.61 0.46 9.53
C GLU A 439 28.01 1.72 8.86
N LEU A 440 26.82 1.60 8.25
CA LEU A 440 26.24 2.67 7.47
C LEU A 440 25.62 3.76 8.35
N PHE A 441 24.95 3.40 9.44
CA PHE A 441 24.45 4.38 10.39
C PHE A 441 25.57 5.12 11.12
N ALA A 442 26.65 4.44 11.48
CA ALA A 442 27.82 5.12 12.08
C ALA A 442 28.41 6.17 11.13
N ALA A 443 28.50 5.87 9.83
CA ALA A 443 28.95 6.85 8.83
C ALA A 443 28.06 8.11 8.79
N ALA A 444 26.76 7.98 9.07
CA ALA A 444 25.80 9.08 9.17
C ALA A 444 25.72 9.71 10.58
N GLY A 445 26.62 9.34 11.51
CA GLY A 445 26.59 9.85 12.89
C GLY A 445 25.36 9.39 13.68
N VAL A 446 24.93 8.15 13.43
CA VAL A 446 23.84 7.49 14.15
C VAL A 446 24.36 6.19 14.74
N ALA A 447 24.24 6.04 16.06
CA ALA A 447 24.55 4.78 16.74
C ALA A 447 23.38 3.80 16.53
N PHE A 448 23.67 2.63 15.99
CA PHE A 448 22.76 1.50 15.90
C PHE A 448 23.00 0.55 17.06
N ALA A 449 21.95 0.09 17.72
CA ALA A 449 22.04 -1.00 18.68
C ALA A 449 20.87 -1.97 18.48
N SER A 450 21.21 -3.26 18.47
CA SER A 450 20.24 -4.37 18.44
C SER A 450 20.55 -5.28 19.60
N THR A 451 19.61 -5.42 20.53
CA THR A 451 19.76 -6.22 21.73
C THR A 451 18.58 -7.16 21.91
N PRO A 452 18.75 -8.33 22.56
CA PRO A 452 17.60 -9.14 22.99
C PRO A 452 16.63 -8.29 23.80
N ARG A 453 15.34 -8.47 23.59
CA ARG A 453 14.27 -7.65 24.21
C ARG A 453 14.33 -7.69 25.73
N ASP A 454 14.49 -8.85 26.30
CA ASP A 454 14.67 -9.10 27.70
C ASP A 454 15.24 -10.53 27.82
N PRO A 455 16.57 -10.67 27.89
CA PRO A 455 17.20 -11.99 27.84
C PRO A 455 16.91 -12.86 29.07
N GLU A 456 16.45 -12.25 30.18
CA GLU A 456 16.08 -12.95 31.41
C GLU A 456 14.57 -13.24 31.52
N ALA A 457 13.73 -12.59 30.70
CA ALA A 457 12.30 -12.80 30.72
C ALA A 457 11.85 -13.79 29.64
N SER A 458 11.08 -14.79 30.06
CA SER A 458 10.47 -15.72 29.13
C SER A 458 9.34 -15.08 28.32
N ALA A 459 9.28 -15.41 27.02
CA ALA A 459 8.23 -15.01 26.10
C ALA A 459 7.72 -16.21 25.30
N LEU A 460 6.48 -16.13 24.80
CA LEU A 460 5.90 -17.22 24.03
C LEU A 460 6.53 -17.35 22.64
N GLY A 461 6.89 -16.23 22.00
CA GLY A 461 7.33 -16.24 20.61
C GLY A 461 6.19 -16.61 19.64
N ALA A 462 5.02 -16.02 19.83
CA ALA A 462 3.84 -16.21 19.00
C ALA A 462 3.06 -14.90 18.84
N ARG A 463 2.24 -14.83 17.78
CA ARG A 463 1.16 -13.85 17.66
C ARG A 463 -0.13 -14.47 18.19
N LEU A 464 -0.83 -13.68 18.96
CA LEU A 464 -2.07 -14.10 19.61
C LEU A 464 -3.21 -13.16 19.20
N LYS A 465 -4.42 -13.69 19.20
CA LYS A 465 -5.65 -12.89 19.03
C LYS A 465 -6.67 -13.25 20.11
N ALA A 466 -7.43 -12.24 20.51
CA ALA A 466 -8.64 -12.46 21.30
C ALA A 466 -9.80 -12.83 20.36
N ASP A 467 -10.44 -13.97 20.63
CA ASP A 467 -11.58 -14.46 19.85
C ASP A 467 -12.67 -14.96 20.77
N GLY A 468 -13.77 -14.21 20.89
CA GLY A 468 -14.92 -14.57 21.73
C GLY A 468 -14.56 -14.80 23.21
N GLY A 469 -13.63 -14.04 23.77
CA GLY A 469 -13.16 -14.21 25.15
C GLY A 469 -12.12 -15.31 25.35
N ARG A 470 -11.64 -15.91 24.26
CA ARG A 470 -10.54 -16.89 24.21
C ARG A 470 -9.26 -16.22 23.74
N LEU A 471 -8.12 -16.72 24.18
CA LEU A 471 -6.81 -16.33 23.67
C LEU A 471 -6.33 -17.41 22.71
N VAL A 472 -6.21 -17.07 21.44
CA VAL A 472 -5.94 -18.06 20.37
C VAL A 472 -4.61 -17.72 19.69
N VAL A 473 -3.83 -18.77 19.39
CA VAL A 473 -2.60 -18.64 18.61
C VAL A 473 -2.95 -18.29 17.15
N GLU A 474 -2.43 -17.19 16.66
CA GLU A 474 -2.53 -16.79 15.25
C GLU A 474 -1.35 -17.35 14.44
N SER A 475 -0.13 -17.25 14.98
CA SER A 475 1.08 -17.85 14.41
C SER A 475 2.15 -18.04 15.49
N ALA A 476 2.98 -19.07 15.34
CA ALA A 476 4.18 -19.29 16.14
C ALA A 476 5.43 -18.89 15.34
N ILE A 477 6.38 -18.24 15.99
CA ILE A 477 7.60 -17.72 15.35
C ILE A 477 8.72 -18.75 15.54
N ARG A 478 9.43 -19.09 14.48
CA ARG A 478 10.59 -20.00 14.52
C ARG A 478 11.66 -19.45 15.48
N GLY A 479 12.17 -20.33 16.33
CA GLY A 479 13.10 -19.96 17.40
C GLY A 479 12.41 -19.50 18.70
N GLY A 480 11.09 -19.34 18.71
CA GLY A 480 10.29 -19.03 19.89
C GLY A 480 9.81 -20.28 20.63
N ALA A 481 9.56 -20.16 21.93
CA ALA A 481 9.08 -21.23 22.80
C ALA A 481 7.80 -21.90 22.29
N ALA A 482 6.89 -21.14 21.65
CA ALA A 482 5.63 -21.63 21.10
C ALA A 482 5.83 -22.71 20.04
N MET A 483 6.69 -22.43 19.05
CA MET A 483 6.91 -23.36 17.93
C MET A 483 7.55 -24.66 18.43
N ASP A 484 8.55 -24.57 19.28
CA ASP A 484 9.25 -25.75 19.81
C ASP A 484 8.36 -26.57 20.75
N ALA A 485 7.41 -25.95 21.46
CA ALA A 485 6.39 -26.63 22.25
C ALA A 485 5.31 -27.31 21.38
N GLY A 486 5.27 -27.05 20.07
CA GLY A 486 4.29 -27.60 19.14
C GLY A 486 2.92 -26.89 19.17
N LEU A 487 2.90 -25.59 19.52
CA LEU A 487 1.71 -24.75 19.35
C LEU A 487 1.45 -24.52 17.87
N LEU A 488 0.18 -24.58 17.48
CA LEU A 488 -0.28 -24.40 16.09
C LEU A 488 -1.29 -23.25 16.01
N PRO A 489 -1.43 -22.61 14.85
CA PRO A 489 -2.52 -21.67 14.61
C PRO A 489 -3.88 -22.30 14.93
N GLY A 490 -4.72 -21.54 15.64
CA GLY A 490 -6.03 -22.01 16.09
C GLY A 490 -6.04 -22.66 17.48
N ASP A 491 -4.89 -22.91 18.11
CA ASP A 491 -4.85 -23.42 19.49
C ASP A 491 -5.34 -22.34 20.46
N GLU A 492 -6.32 -22.67 21.28
CA GLU A 492 -6.77 -21.86 22.41
C GLU A 492 -5.84 -22.11 23.61
N LEU A 493 -5.28 -21.04 24.18
CA LEU A 493 -4.44 -21.13 25.37
C LEU A 493 -5.28 -21.15 26.63
N LEU A 494 -5.26 -22.25 27.39
CA LEU A 494 -6.09 -22.44 28.58
C LEU A 494 -5.34 -22.14 29.88
N ALA A 495 -4.14 -22.70 30.05
CA ALA A 495 -3.31 -22.51 31.24
C ALA A 495 -1.82 -22.75 30.96
N LEU A 496 -0.97 -22.06 31.73
CA LEU A 496 0.47 -22.29 31.81
C LEU A 496 0.83 -22.66 33.25
N GLY A 497 1.32 -23.87 33.48
CA GLY A 497 1.42 -24.45 34.83
C GLY A 497 0.06 -24.50 35.50
N GLU A 498 -0.07 -23.83 36.63
CA GLU A 498 -1.31 -23.70 37.40
C GLU A 498 -2.06 -22.40 37.11
N THR A 499 -1.51 -21.54 36.24
CA THR A 499 -2.07 -20.22 35.94
C THR A 499 -2.97 -20.27 34.69
N ARG A 500 -4.22 -19.83 34.82
CA ARG A 500 -5.13 -19.68 33.69
C ARG A 500 -4.66 -18.53 32.78
N THR A 501 -4.58 -18.77 31.47
CA THR A 501 -4.04 -17.83 30.47
C THR A 501 -5.10 -17.29 29.50
N GLY A 502 -6.30 -16.98 29.99
CA GLY A 502 -7.40 -16.50 29.16
C GLY A 502 -7.24 -15.07 28.60
N THR A 503 -6.20 -14.35 29.01
CA THR A 503 -5.84 -13.03 28.50
C THR A 503 -4.33 -12.96 28.23
N GLU A 504 -3.93 -12.08 27.30
CA GLU A 504 -2.53 -11.87 26.97
C GLU A 504 -1.71 -11.36 28.17
N ALA A 505 -2.33 -10.49 28.99
CA ALA A 505 -1.70 -9.98 30.20
C ALA A 505 -1.41 -11.10 31.23
N ALA A 506 -2.37 -12.00 31.45
CA ALA A 506 -2.21 -13.14 32.36
C ALA A 506 -1.12 -14.11 31.85
N LEU A 507 -1.12 -14.40 30.56
CA LEU A 507 -0.10 -15.23 29.92
C LEU A 507 1.30 -14.58 30.06
N THR A 508 1.42 -13.30 29.76
CA THR A 508 2.69 -12.56 29.86
C THR A 508 3.22 -12.59 31.29
N ALA A 509 2.36 -12.37 32.29
CA ALA A 509 2.75 -12.45 33.69
C ALA A 509 3.23 -13.85 34.10
N ALA A 510 2.52 -14.91 33.65
CA ALA A 510 2.89 -16.29 33.91
C ALA A 510 4.22 -16.67 33.26
N LEU A 511 4.46 -16.24 32.00
CA LEU A 511 5.74 -16.45 31.31
C LEU A 511 6.90 -15.77 32.01
N ARG A 512 6.74 -14.52 32.43
CA ARG A 512 7.79 -13.75 33.15
C ARG A 512 8.16 -14.32 34.50
N ALA A 513 7.29 -15.12 35.11
CA ALA A 513 7.58 -15.79 36.38
C ALA A 513 8.47 -17.03 36.21
N LEU A 514 8.68 -17.53 34.99
CA LEU A 514 9.51 -18.69 34.69
C LEU A 514 10.98 -18.26 34.55
N ARG A 515 11.87 -19.17 34.95
CA ARG A 515 13.31 -19.01 34.67
C ARG A 515 13.62 -19.51 33.27
N ILE A 516 14.51 -18.84 32.57
CA ILE A 516 14.97 -19.29 31.26
C ILE A 516 15.51 -20.71 31.35
N GLY A 517 15.08 -21.60 30.44
CA GLY A 517 15.37 -23.02 30.42
C GLY A 517 14.42 -23.86 31.28
N GLU A 518 13.56 -23.26 32.09
CA GLU A 518 12.56 -24.00 32.87
C GLU A 518 11.48 -24.59 31.94
N SER A 519 11.15 -25.87 32.17
CA SER A 519 10.06 -26.55 31.44
C SER A 519 8.77 -26.55 32.26
N VAL A 520 7.69 -26.12 31.67
CA VAL A 520 6.36 -26.03 32.29
C VAL A 520 5.28 -26.64 31.40
N GLY A 521 4.29 -27.27 32.04
CA GLY A 521 3.11 -27.77 31.29
C GLY A 521 2.22 -26.65 30.81
N MET A 522 1.84 -26.68 29.53
CA MET A 522 0.86 -25.78 28.95
C MET A 522 -0.39 -26.58 28.55
N LEU A 523 -1.56 -26.13 28.98
CA LEU A 523 -2.84 -26.69 28.55
C LEU A 523 -3.39 -25.84 27.42
N ILE A 524 -3.79 -26.51 26.34
CA ILE A 524 -4.43 -25.91 25.17
C ILE A 524 -5.69 -26.67 24.82
N ALA A 525 -6.60 -26.02 24.05
CA ALA A 525 -7.65 -26.72 23.32
C ALA A 525 -7.33 -26.61 21.82
N ARG A 526 -7.14 -27.76 21.15
CA ARG A 526 -6.92 -27.87 19.71
C ARG A 526 -8.15 -28.59 19.11
N ALA A 527 -8.90 -27.89 18.27
CA ALA A 527 -10.16 -28.39 17.69
C ALA A 527 -11.12 -28.93 18.77
N GLY A 528 -11.23 -28.25 19.92
CA GLY A 528 -12.08 -28.63 21.04
C GLY A 528 -11.51 -29.73 21.94
N VAL A 529 -10.34 -30.33 21.61
CA VAL A 529 -9.72 -31.37 22.41
C VAL A 529 -8.60 -30.75 23.28
N ILE A 530 -8.72 -30.98 24.60
CA ILE A 530 -7.70 -30.50 25.55
C ILE A 530 -6.43 -31.35 25.37
N ARG A 531 -5.30 -30.66 25.24
CA ARG A 531 -3.96 -31.24 25.14
C ARG A 531 -3.03 -30.58 26.14
N ARG A 532 -2.04 -31.37 26.59
CA ARG A 532 -0.92 -30.85 27.39
C ARG A 532 0.33 -30.85 26.52
N LEU A 533 0.95 -29.70 26.42
CA LEU A 533 2.27 -29.52 25.80
C LEU A 533 3.30 -29.24 26.87
N SER A 534 4.58 -29.42 26.57
CA SER A 534 5.70 -28.97 27.41
C SER A 534 6.31 -27.73 26.77
N LEU A 535 6.29 -26.61 27.47
CA LEU A 535 6.91 -25.36 27.05
C LEU A 535 8.23 -25.16 27.81
N GLU A 536 9.32 -24.98 27.10
CA GLU A 536 10.60 -24.53 27.67
C GLU A 536 10.62 -22.99 27.62
N ALA A 537 10.83 -22.38 28.76
CA ALA A 537 10.92 -20.92 28.90
C ALA A 537 12.14 -20.37 28.13
N ARG A 538 11.88 -19.48 27.15
CA ARG A 538 12.89 -18.84 26.30
C ARG A 538 12.67 -17.35 26.21
N PRO A 539 13.72 -16.54 25.97
CA PRO A 539 13.54 -15.12 25.72
C PRO A 539 12.79 -14.88 24.39
N ASP A 540 12.28 -13.66 24.21
CA ASP A 540 11.69 -13.25 22.94
C ASP A 540 12.77 -13.28 21.83
N PRO A 541 12.59 -14.02 20.74
CA PRO A 541 13.57 -14.06 19.65
C PRO A 541 13.67 -12.73 18.89
N ARG A 542 12.69 -11.83 19.06
CA ARG A 542 12.66 -10.54 18.37
C ARG A 542 13.54 -9.52 19.10
N PRO A 543 14.40 -8.78 18.38
CA PRO A 543 15.29 -7.80 19.00
C PRO A 543 14.54 -6.53 19.45
N VAL A 544 15.22 -5.76 20.29
CA VAL A 544 14.94 -4.32 20.46
C VAL A 544 15.99 -3.58 19.64
N VAL A 545 15.54 -2.70 18.75
CA VAL A 545 16.41 -1.87 17.93
C VAL A 545 16.30 -0.43 18.38
N SER A 546 17.42 0.27 18.45
CA SER A 546 17.49 1.71 18.71
C SER A 546 18.48 2.39 17.77
N LEU A 547 18.10 3.60 17.35
CA LEU A 547 18.91 4.52 16.55
C LEU A 547 19.04 5.83 17.34
N GLN A 548 20.27 6.27 17.60
CA GLN A 548 20.53 7.46 18.40
C GLN A 548 21.57 8.36 17.72
N LEU A 549 21.35 9.67 17.75
CA LEU A 549 22.30 10.64 17.24
C LEU A 549 23.60 10.63 18.10
N THR A 550 24.76 10.68 17.44
CA THR A 550 26.07 10.68 18.10
C THR A 550 26.78 12.04 18.06
N GLY A 551 26.18 13.04 17.41
CA GLY A 551 26.73 14.38 17.26
C GLY A 551 26.59 14.91 15.83
N PRO A 552 27.09 16.11 15.53
CA PRO A 552 27.04 16.69 14.18
C PRO A 552 27.72 15.80 13.14
N ASN A 553 27.13 15.67 11.96
CA ASN A 553 27.63 14.82 10.88
C ASN A 553 27.23 15.37 9.51
N GLU A 554 28.20 15.57 8.62
CA GLU A 554 27.98 16.16 7.29
C GLU A 554 27.14 15.25 6.38
N LEU A 555 27.37 13.94 6.41
CA LEU A 555 26.61 12.99 5.60
C LEU A 555 25.14 12.99 6.02
N ARG A 556 24.86 13.02 7.34
CA ARG A 556 23.48 13.13 7.85
C ARG A 556 22.84 14.45 7.48
N ARG A 557 23.58 15.58 7.53
CA ARG A 557 23.08 16.87 7.08
C ARG A 557 22.60 16.81 5.62
N GLY A 558 23.36 16.18 4.75
CA GLY A 558 22.96 15.93 3.37
C GLY A 558 21.77 14.98 3.24
N TRP A 559 21.68 13.99 4.14
CA TRP A 559 20.60 12.97 4.13
C TRP A 559 19.26 13.52 4.63
N LEU A 560 19.26 14.24 5.77
CA LEU A 560 18.04 14.65 6.50
C LEU A 560 17.91 16.18 6.67
N ARG A 561 18.75 17.00 6.04
CA ARG A 561 18.80 18.47 6.19
C ARG A 561 18.84 18.93 7.65
N SER A 562 19.42 18.13 8.55
CA SER A 562 19.50 18.50 9.96
C SER A 562 20.66 19.47 10.18
N GLU A 563 20.40 20.59 10.84
CA GLU A 563 21.44 21.57 11.22
C GLU A 563 22.20 21.15 12.50
N GLU A 564 21.75 20.09 13.20
CA GLU A 564 22.34 19.57 14.44
C GLU A 564 23.31 18.41 14.25
#